data_5bdd84c6277a14c261961ebe316d50f0
#
_entry.id   5bdd84c6277a14c261961ebe316d50f0
#
_cell.length_a   1.000
_cell.length_b   1.000
_cell.length_c   1.000
_cell.angle_alpha   90.00
_cell.angle_beta   90.00
_cell.angle_gamma   90.00
#
_symmetry.space_group_name_H-M   'P 1'
#
loop_
_entity.id
_entity.type
_entity.pdbx_description
1 polymer ?
#
loop_
_entity_poly.entity_id
_entity_poly.type
_entity_poly.pdbx_seq_one_letter_code
_entity_poly.pdbx_strand_id
1 'polypeptide(L)'
;MVRFAAATGAALLLLVAGSSAIAAPDSRTAPMQFDVWTEGPAQTCGNACRTWVSAAGAITADTPRDFESFAKGRKLDGVTIALDSDGGSVLGALALGRAIRRLGMITTVGKTIPLTSVDGGQKRARLQPRAYCESMCAFVLLAGVERQVPSQARVMVHQIWLGDRRDDPTAASYSAEDLVVVQRDIGRLAQYTVEMGGGIDLLEIALKIPPWEPMRLLTREELQSMKVMTAADDVAEPSSGPATNSAALASGKRAPANGGGWILEASDNGPALSRSHPLTVE
;
A
#
# COMPACT_ATOMS: atom_id res chain seq x y z
N MET A 1 65.21 -44.55 40.36
CA MET A 1 63.84 -44.86 40.01
C MET A 1 63.05 -43.55 39.97
N VAL A 2 62.86 -43.03 38.77
CA VAL A 2 62.14 -41.75 38.57
C VAL A 2 60.80 -42.08 37.95
N ARG A 3 59.67 -41.70 38.62
CA ARG A 3 58.31 -41.91 38.14
C ARG A 3 57.88 -40.64 37.40
N PHE A 4 57.63 -40.78 36.11
CA PHE A 4 56.98 -39.72 35.31
C PHE A 4 55.43 -39.83 35.47
N ALA A 5 54.78 -38.77 35.92
CA ALA A 5 53.33 -38.61 35.93
C ALA A 5 52.93 -38.00 34.64
N ALA A 6 52.09 -38.68 33.85
CA ALA A 6 51.48 -38.15 32.65
C ALA A 6 50.18 -37.37 33.01
N ALA A 7 50.12 -36.10 32.73
CA ALA A 7 48.91 -35.30 32.88
C ALA A 7 48.13 -35.32 31.55
N THR A 8 46.97 -35.96 31.56
CA THR A 8 46.00 -35.95 30.45
C THR A 8 45.11 -34.72 30.58
N GLY A 9 45.36 -33.74 29.70
CA GLY A 9 44.49 -32.57 29.54
C GLY A 9 43.29 -32.89 28.66
N ALA A 10 42.09 -32.88 29.23
CA ALA A 10 40.83 -33.00 28.48
C ALA A 10 40.46 -31.63 27.90
N ALA A 11 40.56 -31.47 26.58
CA ALA A 11 40.07 -30.30 25.87
C ALA A 11 38.54 -30.39 25.71
N LEU A 12 37.82 -29.49 26.39
CA LEU A 12 36.38 -29.35 26.29
C LEU A 12 36.06 -28.51 25.06
N LEU A 13 35.61 -29.12 23.95
CA LEU A 13 35.10 -28.45 22.77
C LEU A 13 33.68 -27.95 23.06
N LEU A 14 33.53 -26.63 23.26
CA LEU A 14 32.27 -25.94 23.30
C LEU A 14 31.73 -25.81 21.86
N LEU A 15 30.78 -26.67 21.49
CA LEU A 15 29.95 -26.51 20.28
C LEU A 15 29.00 -25.36 20.49
N VAL A 16 29.30 -24.16 19.95
CA VAL A 16 28.35 -23.06 19.83
C VAL A 16 27.39 -23.42 18.69
N ALA A 17 26.21 -23.96 19.05
CA ALA A 17 25.11 -24.13 18.10
C ALA A 17 24.58 -22.72 17.74
N GLY A 18 25.04 -22.18 16.60
CA GLY A 18 24.48 -20.99 16.01
C GLY A 18 23.04 -21.27 15.55
N SER A 19 22.04 -20.81 16.31
CA SER A 19 20.65 -20.80 15.85
C SER A 19 20.54 -19.79 14.70
N SER A 20 20.55 -20.28 13.45
CA SER A 20 20.16 -19.49 12.29
C SER A 20 18.67 -19.14 12.46
N ALA A 21 18.38 -17.91 12.87
CA ALA A 21 17.02 -17.39 12.82
C ALA A 21 16.61 -17.34 11.35
N ILE A 22 15.80 -18.30 10.91
CA ILE A 22 15.11 -18.24 9.61
C ILE A 22 14.18 -17.03 9.71
N ALA A 23 14.48 -15.97 8.94
CA ALA A 23 13.60 -14.83 8.83
C ALA A 23 12.22 -15.35 8.40
N ALA A 24 11.18 -15.00 9.16
CA ALA A 24 9.82 -15.32 8.76
C ALA A 24 9.58 -14.73 7.35
N PRO A 25 8.95 -15.47 6.42
CA PRO A 25 8.66 -14.97 5.09
C PRO A 25 7.88 -13.64 5.22
N ASP A 26 8.20 -12.69 4.34
CA ASP A 26 7.48 -11.41 4.33
C ASP A 26 6.00 -11.71 4.12
N SER A 27 5.17 -11.29 5.07
CA SER A 27 3.72 -11.55 5.03
C SER A 27 3.05 -11.00 3.77
N ARG A 28 3.70 -10.05 3.06
CA ARG A 28 3.18 -9.41 1.85
C ARG A 28 3.30 -10.28 0.59
N THR A 29 4.18 -11.29 0.58
CA THR A 29 4.38 -12.21 -0.57
C THR A 29 3.53 -13.47 -0.49
N ALA A 30 3.04 -13.84 0.71
CA ALA A 30 2.08 -14.93 0.88
C ALA A 30 0.68 -14.51 0.38
N PRO A 31 -0.22 -15.46 0.02
CA PRO A 31 -1.60 -15.12 -0.33
C PRO A 31 -2.27 -14.26 0.74
N MET A 32 -3.01 -13.23 0.30
CA MET A 32 -3.63 -12.25 1.19
C MET A 32 -4.54 -12.90 2.22
N GLN A 33 -4.37 -12.49 3.48
CA GLN A 33 -5.16 -12.96 4.62
C GLN A 33 -5.99 -11.82 5.20
N PHE A 34 -7.17 -12.16 5.72
CA PHE A 34 -8.10 -11.22 6.33
C PHE A 34 -8.37 -11.59 7.78
N ASP A 35 -8.18 -10.63 8.70
CA ASP A 35 -8.42 -10.81 10.13
C ASP A 35 -9.02 -9.54 10.74
N VAL A 36 -9.88 -9.72 11.76
CA VAL A 36 -10.38 -8.60 12.57
C VAL A 36 -9.46 -8.37 13.74
N TRP A 37 -9.05 -7.14 13.94
CA TRP A 37 -8.18 -6.71 15.04
C TRP A 37 -8.78 -5.55 15.81
N THR A 38 -8.52 -5.54 17.12
CA THR A 38 -8.85 -4.42 17.98
C THR A 38 -7.55 -3.77 18.48
N GLU A 39 -7.54 -2.45 18.57
CA GLU A 39 -6.42 -1.68 19.05
C GLU A 39 -6.03 -2.12 20.47
N GLY A 40 -4.74 -2.15 20.76
CA GLY A 40 -4.26 -2.54 22.08
C GLY A 40 -2.92 -1.93 22.43
N PRO A 41 -2.52 -2.06 23.71
CA PRO A 41 -3.25 -2.76 24.79
C PRO A 41 -4.53 -2.02 25.22
N ALA A 42 -5.51 -2.74 25.76
CA ALA A 42 -6.81 -2.16 26.16
C ALA A 42 -6.68 -0.97 27.13
N GLN A 43 -5.66 -0.99 27.98
CA GLN A 43 -5.38 0.06 28.95
C GLN A 43 -5.04 1.42 28.30
N THR A 44 -4.57 1.42 27.05
CA THR A 44 -4.21 2.67 26.35
C THR A 44 -5.36 3.32 25.61
N CYS A 45 -6.34 2.56 25.15
CA CYS A 45 -7.48 3.08 24.39
C CYS A 45 -8.83 2.95 25.10
N GLY A 46 -8.94 2.11 26.17
CA GLY A 46 -10.19 1.94 26.92
C GLY A 46 -11.38 1.58 26.06
N ASN A 47 -12.46 2.35 26.16
CA ASN A 47 -13.67 2.18 25.35
C ASN A 47 -13.54 2.78 23.93
N ALA A 48 -12.47 3.52 23.64
CA ALA A 48 -12.21 4.15 22.34
C ALA A 48 -11.28 3.31 21.45
N CYS A 49 -11.04 2.04 21.79
CA CYS A 49 -10.21 1.16 20.97
C CYS A 49 -10.82 0.98 19.57
N ARG A 50 -10.03 1.34 18.56
CA ARG A 50 -10.42 1.17 17.14
C ARG A 50 -10.44 -0.31 16.78
N THR A 51 -11.32 -0.67 15.85
CA THR A 51 -11.35 -2.00 15.25
C THR A 51 -11.18 -1.88 13.74
N TRP A 52 -10.40 -2.76 13.15
CA TRP A 52 -10.17 -2.80 11.69
C TRP A 52 -10.02 -4.22 11.18
N VAL A 53 -10.16 -4.36 9.87
CA VAL A 53 -9.80 -5.58 9.14
C VAL A 53 -8.39 -5.41 8.61
N SER A 54 -7.47 -6.33 8.88
CA SER A 54 -6.20 -6.41 8.17
C SER A 54 -6.39 -7.14 6.84
N ALA A 55 -5.75 -6.64 5.78
CA ALA A 55 -5.62 -7.30 4.49
C ALA A 55 -4.14 -7.30 4.11
N ALA A 56 -3.42 -8.33 4.53
CA ALA A 56 -1.97 -8.45 4.34
C ALA A 56 -1.65 -9.63 3.41
N GLY A 57 -0.83 -9.38 2.39
CA GLY A 57 -0.39 -10.42 1.47
C GLY A 57 -0.57 -10.06 -0.01
N ALA A 58 -0.15 -10.99 -0.87
CA ALA A 58 -0.30 -10.90 -2.32
C ALA A 58 -1.76 -11.13 -2.75
N ILE A 59 -2.23 -10.33 -3.68
CA ILE A 59 -3.56 -10.48 -4.28
C ILE A 59 -3.51 -11.61 -5.31
N THR A 60 -4.22 -12.69 -5.06
CA THR A 60 -4.35 -13.83 -5.97
C THR A 60 -5.70 -13.84 -6.67
N ALA A 61 -5.91 -14.75 -7.62
CA ALA A 61 -7.23 -14.97 -8.24
C ALA A 61 -8.29 -15.41 -7.21
N ASP A 62 -7.87 -16.06 -6.13
CA ASP A 62 -8.76 -16.57 -5.07
C ASP A 62 -9.09 -15.54 -4.00
N THR A 63 -8.30 -14.47 -3.87
CA THR A 63 -8.45 -13.43 -2.85
C THR A 63 -9.89 -12.88 -2.73
N PRO A 64 -10.63 -12.60 -3.82
CA PRO A 64 -12.02 -12.14 -3.70
C PRO A 64 -12.94 -13.15 -3.02
N ARG A 65 -12.82 -14.43 -3.35
CA ARG A 65 -13.59 -15.52 -2.74
C ARG A 65 -13.28 -15.66 -1.25
N ASP A 66 -12.00 -15.56 -0.89
CA ASP A 66 -11.53 -15.65 0.48
C ASP A 66 -12.04 -14.47 1.31
N PHE A 67 -12.03 -13.26 0.72
CA PHE A 67 -12.63 -12.07 1.32
C PHE A 67 -14.16 -12.19 1.48
N GLU A 68 -14.90 -12.68 0.49
CA GLU A 68 -16.34 -12.89 0.59
C GLU A 68 -16.69 -13.92 1.67
N SER A 69 -15.88 -14.98 1.78
CA SER A 69 -16.02 -15.99 2.85
C SER A 69 -15.75 -15.37 4.22
N PHE A 70 -14.71 -14.55 4.35
CA PHE A 70 -14.40 -13.78 5.55
C PHE A 70 -15.54 -12.81 5.91
N ALA A 71 -16.07 -12.08 4.93
CA ALA A 71 -17.09 -11.04 5.15
C ALA A 71 -18.46 -11.59 5.53
N LYS A 72 -18.73 -12.86 5.22
CA LYS A 72 -20.04 -13.50 5.44
C LYS A 72 -20.50 -13.37 6.89
N GLY A 73 -21.68 -12.78 7.08
CA GLY A 73 -22.30 -12.57 8.39
C GLY A 73 -21.68 -11.46 9.24
N ARG A 74 -20.70 -10.71 8.73
CA ARG A 74 -20.10 -9.55 9.41
C ARG A 74 -20.74 -8.25 8.94
N LYS A 75 -20.90 -7.30 9.87
CA LYS A 75 -21.29 -5.93 9.56
C LYS A 75 -20.00 -5.14 9.32
N LEU A 76 -19.70 -4.82 8.07
CA LEU A 76 -18.45 -4.18 7.66
C LEU A 76 -18.65 -2.76 7.11
N ASP A 77 -19.87 -2.25 7.06
CA ASP A 77 -20.17 -0.87 6.66
C ASP A 77 -19.47 0.11 7.60
N GLY A 78 -18.71 1.06 7.03
CA GLY A 78 -17.88 2.01 7.77
C GLY A 78 -16.65 1.41 8.46
N VAL A 79 -16.43 0.09 8.40
CA VAL A 79 -15.22 -0.53 8.99
C VAL A 79 -14.01 -0.26 8.11
N THR A 80 -12.90 0.10 8.75
CA THR A 80 -11.62 0.31 8.03
C THR A 80 -10.98 -1.03 7.68
N ILE A 81 -10.56 -1.19 6.42
CA ILE A 81 -9.67 -2.25 5.98
C ILE A 81 -8.27 -1.69 5.74
N ALA A 82 -7.28 -2.23 6.44
CA ALA A 82 -5.88 -1.82 6.38
C ALA A 82 -5.11 -2.74 5.42
N LEU A 83 -4.55 -2.14 4.37
CA LEU A 83 -3.85 -2.81 3.29
C LEU A 83 -2.33 -2.77 3.54
N ASP A 84 -1.67 -3.93 3.43
CA ASP A 84 -0.21 -4.10 3.41
C ASP A 84 0.13 -5.19 2.40
N SER A 85 0.40 -4.81 1.14
CA SER A 85 0.40 -5.75 0.00
C SER A 85 1.34 -5.32 -1.11
N ASP A 86 2.00 -6.32 -1.73
CA ASP A 86 2.83 -6.16 -2.93
C ASP A 86 1.98 -6.17 -4.23
N GLY A 87 0.64 -6.18 -4.12
CA GLY A 87 -0.24 -6.26 -5.28
C GLY A 87 -0.45 -7.70 -5.76
N GLY A 88 -0.53 -7.91 -7.07
CA GLY A 88 -0.72 -9.24 -7.68
C GLY A 88 -1.76 -9.26 -8.80
N SER A 89 -2.69 -10.21 -8.77
CA SER A 89 -3.68 -10.46 -9.82
C SER A 89 -4.54 -9.23 -10.13
N VAL A 90 -4.55 -8.78 -11.38
CA VAL A 90 -5.42 -7.69 -11.86
C VAL A 90 -6.89 -8.03 -11.59
N LEU A 91 -7.36 -9.16 -12.09
CA LEU A 91 -8.77 -9.56 -11.94
C LEU A 91 -9.15 -9.79 -10.47
N GLY A 92 -8.23 -10.37 -9.67
CA GLY A 92 -8.42 -10.54 -8.25
C GLY A 92 -8.58 -9.19 -7.53
N ALA A 93 -7.73 -8.21 -7.85
CA ALA A 93 -7.79 -6.88 -7.26
C ALA A 93 -9.09 -6.13 -7.60
N LEU A 94 -9.51 -6.17 -8.88
CA LEU A 94 -10.74 -5.52 -9.31
C LEU A 94 -11.98 -6.13 -8.63
N ALA A 95 -12.02 -7.46 -8.50
CA ALA A 95 -13.13 -8.16 -7.84
C ALA A 95 -13.14 -7.90 -6.33
N LEU A 96 -11.98 -7.96 -5.66
CA LEU A 96 -11.81 -7.61 -4.25
C LEU A 96 -12.27 -6.18 -3.98
N GLY A 97 -11.80 -5.23 -4.79
CA GLY A 97 -12.18 -3.82 -4.63
C GLY A 97 -13.68 -3.59 -4.77
N ARG A 98 -14.34 -4.22 -5.77
CA ARG A 98 -15.79 -4.15 -5.88
C ARG A 98 -16.51 -4.73 -4.66
N ALA A 99 -15.99 -5.81 -4.07
CA ALA A 99 -16.56 -6.38 -2.85
C ALA A 99 -16.41 -5.42 -1.65
N ILE A 100 -15.24 -4.80 -1.47
CA ILE A 100 -14.97 -3.78 -0.44
C ILE A 100 -15.93 -2.58 -0.61
N ARG A 101 -16.09 -2.06 -1.85
CA ARG A 101 -16.98 -0.94 -2.15
C ARG A 101 -18.45 -1.27 -1.85
N ARG A 102 -18.93 -2.45 -2.26
CA ARG A 102 -20.31 -2.88 -1.97
C ARG A 102 -20.61 -2.96 -0.48
N LEU A 103 -19.61 -3.25 0.35
CA LEU A 103 -19.75 -3.35 1.80
C LEU A 103 -19.59 -1.99 2.50
N GLY A 104 -19.40 -0.89 1.79
CA GLY A 104 -19.28 0.45 2.37
C GLY A 104 -18.04 0.64 3.23
N MET A 105 -16.97 -0.13 3.00
CA MET A 105 -15.77 -0.09 3.85
C MET A 105 -14.90 1.15 3.56
N ILE A 106 -14.16 1.58 4.58
CA ILE A 106 -13.08 2.58 4.48
C ILE A 106 -11.77 1.85 4.19
N THR A 107 -10.93 2.37 3.30
CA THR A 107 -9.60 1.80 3.04
C THR A 107 -8.50 2.65 3.63
N THR A 108 -7.47 2.00 4.16
CA THR A 108 -6.21 2.66 4.57
C THR A 108 -5.01 1.81 4.21
N VAL A 109 -3.82 2.42 4.19
CA VAL A 109 -2.55 1.69 4.11
C VAL A 109 -1.98 1.59 5.51
N GLY A 110 -1.72 0.37 5.98
CA GLY A 110 -1.25 0.16 7.34
C GLY A 110 -0.88 -1.29 7.63
N LYS A 111 0.23 -1.49 8.34
CA LYS A 111 0.70 -2.80 8.78
C LYS A 111 0.14 -3.13 10.15
N THR A 112 -0.54 -4.26 10.25
CA THR A 112 -1.06 -4.78 11.52
C THR A 112 0.03 -5.54 12.26
N ILE A 113 0.39 -5.08 13.46
CA ILE A 113 1.38 -5.72 14.33
C ILE A 113 0.65 -6.37 15.49
N PRO A 114 0.53 -7.72 15.53
CA PRO A 114 -0.11 -8.44 16.63
C PRO A 114 0.56 -8.17 17.96
N LEU A 115 -0.24 -8.11 19.03
CA LEU A 115 0.24 -8.06 20.41
C LEU A 115 0.09 -9.46 21.04
N THR A 116 1.07 -9.84 21.84
CA THR A 116 1.12 -11.17 22.47
C THR A 116 0.08 -11.38 23.58
N SER A 117 -0.52 -10.31 24.10
CA SER A 117 -1.54 -10.38 25.14
C SER A 117 -2.92 -10.55 24.53
N VAL A 118 -3.58 -11.65 24.84
CA VAL A 118 -4.96 -11.94 24.43
C VAL A 118 -5.88 -11.60 25.61
N ASP A 119 -6.38 -10.38 25.67
CA ASP A 119 -7.40 -9.99 26.65
C ASP A 119 -8.76 -10.53 26.19
N GLY A 120 -9.31 -11.50 26.90
CA GLY A 120 -10.68 -11.95 26.70
C GLY A 120 -11.03 -12.56 25.33
N GLY A 121 -10.06 -13.17 24.63
CA GLY A 121 -10.27 -13.82 23.33
C GLY A 121 -10.27 -12.87 22.12
N GLN A 122 -10.13 -11.56 22.33
CA GLN A 122 -10.00 -10.60 21.22
C GLN A 122 -8.56 -10.52 20.71
N LYS A 123 -8.37 -10.59 19.40
CA LYS A 123 -7.09 -10.35 18.76
C LYS A 123 -6.72 -8.87 18.89
N ARG A 124 -5.69 -8.57 19.67
CA ARG A 124 -5.17 -7.21 19.87
C ARG A 124 -3.98 -6.95 18.97
N ALA A 125 -3.93 -5.74 18.41
CA ALA A 125 -2.84 -5.31 17.54
C ALA A 125 -2.59 -3.81 17.63
N ARG A 126 -1.47 -3.39 17.05
CA ARG A 126 -1.16 -2.00 16.73
C ARG A 126 -1.21 -1.82 15.21
N LEU A 127 -1.90 -0.80 14.73
CA LEU A 127 -1.86 -0.42 13.33
C LEU A 127 -0.69 0.53 13.11
N GLN A 128 0.33 0.05 12.41
CA GLN A 128 1.53 0.83 12.10
C GLN A 128 1.33 1.56 10.76
N PRO A 129 1.52 2.90 10.71
CA PRO A 129 1.30 3.69 9.49
C PRO A 129 2.39 3.46 8.43
N ARG A 130 3.59 2.99 8.83
CA ARG A 130 4.65 2.64 7.88
C ARG A 130 4.35 1.28 7.26
N ALA A 131 3.69 1.30 6.11
CA ALA A 131 3.24 0.14 5.36
C ALA A 131 3.33 0.41 3.85
N TYR A 132 3.16 -0.64 3.06
CA TYR A 132 3.33 -0.58 1.61
C TYR A 132 2.06 -1.05 0.91
N CYS A 133 1.66 -0.31 -0.11
CA CYS A 133 0.58 -0.68 -1.02
C CYS A 133 1.10 -0.54 -2.44
N GLU A 134 1.51 -1.67 -3.02
CA GLU A 134 2.26 -1.73 -4.27
C GLU A 134 1.40 -2.27 -5.41
N SER A 135 1.65 -1.77 -6.63
CA SER A 135 1.03 -2.28 -7.86
C SER A 135 -0.51 -2.31 -7.76
N MET A 136 -1.13 -3.48 -7.92
CA MET A 136 -2.58 -3.64 -7.86
C MET A 136 -3.21 -3.30 -6.50
N CYS A 137 -2.42 -3.24 -5.42
CA CYS A 137 -2.89 -2.74 -4.12
C CYS A 137 -3.37 -1.28 -4.21
N ALA A 138 -2.69 -0.42 -4.99
CA ALA A 138 -3.10 0.97 -5.19
C ALA A 138 -4.50 1.09 -5.79
N PHE A 139 -4.90 0.14 -6.64
CA PHE A 139 -6.24 0.08 -7.21
C PHE A 139 -7.26 -0.48 -6.20
N VAL A 140 -6.89 -1.44 -5.35
CA VAL A 140 -7.76 -1.88 -4.24
C VAL A 140 -8.00 -0.74 -3.25
N LEU A 141 -7.01 0.12 -2.99
CA LEU A 141 -7.16 1.30 -2.13
C LEU A 141 -8.26 2.25 -2.64
N LEU A 142 -8.47 2.38 -3.96
CA LEU A 142 -9.56 3.16 -4.55
C LEU A 142 -10.96 2.66 -4.14
N ALA A 143 -11.08 1.41 -3.70
CA ALA A 143 -12.38 0.80 -3.39
C ALA A 143 -13.05 1.42 -2.16
N GLY A 144 -12.31 1.99 -1.22
CA GLY A 144 -12.89 2.62 -0.04
C GLY A 144 -13.90 3.71 -0.36
N VAL A 145 -15.00 3.79 0.38
CA VAL A 145 -15.91 4.94 0.33
C VAL A 145 -15.20 6.19 0.85
N GLU A 146 -14.31 6.00 1.81
CA GLU A 146 -13.29 6.94 2.27
C GLU A 146 -11.93 6.27 2.16
N ARG A 147 -10.89 7.02 1.79
CA ARG A 147 -9.54 6.52 1.53
C ARG A 147 -8.54 7.32 2.31
N GLN A 148 -7.84 6.65 3.21
CA GLN A 148 -6.88 7.24 4.13
C GLN A 148 -5.48 6.74 3.77
N VAL A 149 -4.52 7.64 3.60
CA VAL A 149 -3.12 7.28 3.37
C VAL A 149 -2.26 8.02 4.38
N PRO A 150 -1.81 7.35 5.44
CA PRO A 150 -0.89 7.94 6.42
C PRO A 150 0.37 8.49 5.76
N SER A 151 0.95 9.55 6.32
CA SER A 151 2.15 10.21 5.76
C SER A 151 3.37 9.30 5.63
N GLN A 152 3.45 8.27 6.47
CA GLN A 152 4.53 7.27 6.46
C GLN A 152 4.26 6.09 5.53
N ALA A 153 3.04 5.96 4.99
CA ALA A 153 2.67 4.90 4.06
C ALA A 153 3.27 5.17 2.67
N ARG A 154 3.53 4.11 1.94
CA ARG A 154 4.08 4.15 0.59
C ARG A 154 3.12 3.49 -0.38
N VAL A 155 2.59 4.26 -1.32
CA VAL A 155 1.76 3.78 -2.42
C VAL A 155 2.58 3.86 -3.69
N MET A 156 2.84 2.70 -4.30
CA MET A 156 3.75 2.59 -5.45
C MET A 156 3.06 1.89 -6.62
N VAL A 157 3.35 2.35 -7.83
CA VAL A 157 2.74 1.86 -9.06
C VAL A 157 3.75 1.56 -10.14
N HIS A 158 3.39 0.65 -11.02
CA HIS A 158 4.05 0.32 -12.29
C HIS A 158 3.00 -0.26 -13.25
N GLN A 159 3.37 -0.44 -14.51
CA GLN A 159 2.43 -1.01 -15.50
C GLN A 159 2.13 -2.49 -15.20
N ILE A 160 0.94 -2.93 -15.59
CA ILE A 160 0.57 -4.35 -15.54
C ILE A 160 1.31 -5.12 -16.62
N TRP A 161 1.62 -6.39 -16.33
CA TRP A 161 2.20 -7.34 -17.30
C TRP A 161 1.62 -8.74 -17.11
N LEU A 162 1.98 -9.64 -17.99
CA LEU A 162 1.58 -11.05 -17.89
C LEU A 162 2.31 -11.72 -16.73
N GLY A 163 1.57 -12.43 -15.89
CA GLY A 163 2.11 -13.06 -14.68
C GLY A 163 3.16 -14.13 -14.95
N ASP A 164 3.07 -14.82 -16.07
CA ASP A 164 4.05 -15.82 -16.55
C ASP A 164 5.35 -15.18 -17.08
N ARG A 165 5.37 -13.87 -17.30
CA ARG A 165 6.55 -13.08 -17.68
C ARG A 165 7.23 -12.39 -16.51
N ARG A 166 6.87 -12.72 -15.28
CA ARG A 166 7.42 -12.07 -14.08
C ARG A 166 8.93 -12.17 -13.96
N ASP A 167 9.48 -13.33 -14.31
CA ASP A 167 10.92 -13.59 -14.18
C ASP A 167 11.74 -13.09 -15.39
N ASP A 168 11.07 -12.83 -16.53
CA ASP A 168 11.66 -12.23 -17.72
C ASP A 168 10.67 -11.27 -18.41
N PRO A 169 10.42 -10.10 -17.84
CA PRO A 169 9.48 -9.12 -18.40
C PRO A 169 9.96 -8.50 -19.72
N THR A 170 11.25 -8.65 -20.05
CA THR A 170 11.84 -8.17 -21.31
C THR A 170 11.93 -9.23 -22.38
N ALA A 171 11.39 -10.43 -22.14
CA ALA A 171 11.39 -11.51 -23.11
C ALA A 171 10.92 -11.04 -24.49
N ALA A 172 11.66 -11.40 -25.53
CA ALA A 172 11.58 -10.82 -26.88
C ALA A 172 10.29 -11.12 -27.65
N SER A 173 9.42 -12.01 -27.16
CA SER A 173 8.22 -12.43 -27.90
C SER A 173 6.95 -12.34 -27.07
N TYR A 174 6.04 -11.47 -27.52
CA TYR A 174 4.64 -11.46 -27.11
C TYR A 174 3.79 -11.95 -28.29
N SER A 175 2.87 -12.88 -28.04
CA SER A 175 1.91 -13.31 -29.04
C SER A 175 0.79 -12.28 -29.24
N ALA A 176 0.01 -12.41 -30.30
CA ALA A 176 -1.17 -11.59 -30.52
C ALA A 176 -2.19 -11.77 -29.36
N GLU A 177 -2.33 -13.01 -28.85
CA GLU A 177 -3.19 -13.33 -27.71
C GLU A 177 -2.73 -12.61 -26.42
N ASP A 178 -1.42 -12.58 -26.18
CA ASP A 178 -0.84 -11.85 -25.02
C ASP A 178 -1.21 -10.36 -25.08
N LEU A 179 -1.08 -9.74 -26.25
CA LEU A 179 -1.43 -8.33 -26.43
C LEU A 179 -2.94 -8.08 -26.21
N VAL A 180 -3.80 -8.99 -26.69
CA VAL A 180 -5.26 -8.91 -26.46
C VAL A 180 -5.58 -8.99 -24.97
N VAL A 181 -4.91 -9.88 -24.22
CA VAL A 181 -5.10 -10.00 -22.77
C VAL A 181 -4.71 -8.69 -22.06
N VAL A 182 -3.52 -8.17 -22.37
CA VAL A 182 -3.02 -6.92 -21.73
C VAL A 182 -3.93 -5.73 -22.06
N GLN A 183 -4.31 -5.54 -23.32
CA GLN A 183 -5.21 -4.43 -23.73
C GLN A 183 -6.56 -4.52 -23.05
N ARG A 184 -7.15 -5.72 -22.96
CA ARG A 184 -8.41 -5.96 -22.26
C ARG A 184 -8.31 -5.63 -20.78
N ASP A 185 -7.22 -6.00 -20.13
CA ASP A 185 -7.03 -5.77 -18.70
C ASP A 185 -6.73 -4.29 -18.40
N ILE A 186 -6.03 -3.56 -19.29
CA ILE A 186 -5.91 -2.11 -19.24
C ILE A 186 -7.30 -1.46 -19.35
N GLY A 187 -8.13 -1.89 -20.29
CA GLY A 187 -9.50 -1.38 -20.43
C GLY A 187 -10.36 -1.61 -19.16
N ARG A 188 -10.28 -2.79 -18.56
CA ARG A 188 -10.96 -3.13 -17.30
C ARG A 188 -10.47 -2.27 -16.14
N LEU A 189 -9.17 -2.02 -16.09
CA LEU A 189 -8.55 -1.21 -15.05
C LEU A 189 -8.96 0.26 -15.18
N ALA A 190 -9.03 0.79 -16.40
CA ALA A 190 -9.54 2.14 -16.67
C ALA A 190 -11.01 2.27 -16.21
N GLN A 191 -11.86 1.33 -16.62
CA GLN A 191 -13.27 1.31 -16.21
C GLN A 191 -13.41 1.26 -14.69
N TYR A 192 -12.66 0.37 -14.03
CA TYR A 192 -12.67 0.25 -12.56
C TYR A 192 -12.22 1.53 -11.86
N THR A 193 -11.17 2.18 -12.36
CA THR A 193 -10.65 3.43 -11.78
C THR A 193 -11.74 4.50 -11.75
N VAL A 194 -12.48 4.66 -12.87
CA VAL A 194 -13.61 5.58 -12.95
C VAL A 194 -14.78 5.13 -12.06
N GLU A 195 -15.12 3.84 -12.06
CA GLU A 195 -16.17 3.24 -11.22
C GLU A 195 -15.92 3.52 -9.73
N MET A 196 -14.67 3.45 -9.28
CA MET A 196 -14.28 3.74 -7.91
C MET A 196 -14.11 5.26 -7.62
N GLY A 197 -14.35 6.11 -8.61
CA GLY A 197 -14.22 7.57 -8.46
C GLY A 197 -12.77 8.04 -8.33
N GLY A 198 -11.80 7.25 -8.82
CA GLY A 198 -10.40 7.63 -8.94
C GLY A 198 -10.13 8.46 -10.20
N GLY A 199 -9.04 9.23 -10.20
CA GLY A 199 -8.54 9.91 -11.39
C GLY A 199 -7.88 8.93 -12.37
N ILE A 200 -8.16 9.10 -13.66
CA ILE A 200 -7.56 8.25 -14.70
C ILE A 200 -6.04 8.42 -14.77
N ASP A 201 -5.52 9.54 -14.29
CA ASP A 201 -4.08 9.83 -14.22
C ASP A 201 -3.31 8.76 -13.42
N LEU A 202 -3.96 8.07 -12.47
CA LEU A 202 -3.36 6.95 -11.76
C LEU A 202 -2.92 5.84 -12.72
N LEU A 203 -3.81 5.48 -13.66
CA LEU A 203 -3.50 4.48 -14.67
C LEU A 203 -2.46 5.01 -15.66
N GLU A 204 -2.56 6.27 -16.07
CA GLU A 204 -1.60 6.90 -16.96
C GLU A 204 -0.18 6.88 -16.37
N ILE A 205 -0.04 7.24 -15.08
CA ILE A 205 1.24 7.17 -14.36
C ILE A 205 1.75 5.73 -14.30
N ALA A 206 0.89 4.78 -13.92
CA ALA A 206 1.27 3.39 -13.81
C ALA A 206 1.79 2.84 -15.15
N LEU A 207 1.11 3.12 -16.26
CA LEU A 207 1.48 2.64 -17.60
C LEU A 207 2.81 3.22 -18.13
N LYS A 208 3.33 4.30 -17.54
CA LYS A 208 4.63 4.91 -17.91
C LYS A 208 5.82 4.21 -17.26
N ILE A 209 5.61 3.34 -16.28
CA ILE A 209 6.68 2.69 -15.53
C ILE A 209 6.75 1.22 -15.94
N PRO A 210 7.72 0.83 -16.79
CA PRO A 210 7.87 -0.55 -17.22
C PRO A 210 8.08 -1.50 -16.04
N PRO A 211 7.66 -2.79 -16.16
CA PRO A 211 7.73 -3.74 -15.05
C PRO A 211 9.16 -4.12 -14.64
N TRP A 212 10.16 -3.83 -15.47
CA TRP A 212 11.58 -4.03 -15.16
C TRP A 212 12.26 -2.80 -14.50
N GLU A 213 11.53 -1.70 -14.36
CA GLU A 213 11.99 -0.52 -13.63
C GLU A 213 11.49 -0.52 -12.17
N PRO A 214 12.17 0.18 -11.27
CA PRO A 214 11.66 0.37 -9.92
C PRO A 214 10.27 1.01 -9.93
N MET A 215 9.35 0.49 -9.10
CA MET A 215 8.03 1.07 -8.96
C MET A 215 8.09 2.55 -8.56
N ARG A 216 7.21 3.35 -9.12
CA ARG A 216 7.12 4.77 -8.81
C ARG A 216 6.31 5.01 -7.53
N LEU A 217 6.92 5.66 -6.56
CA LEU A 217 6.22 6.17 -5.38
C LEU A 217 5.35 7.37 -5.78
N LEU A 218 4.07 7.31 -5.44
CA LEU A 218 3.15 8.44 -5.61
C LEU A 218 3.38 9.50 -4.53
N THR A 219 3.41 10.76 -4.94
CA THR A 219 3.48 11.88 -4.00
C THR A 219 2.13 12.10 -3.33
N ARG A 220 2.11 12.89 -2.25
CA ARG A 220 0.88 13.18 -1.54
C ARG A 220 -0.09 13.99 -2.39
N GLU A 221 0.42 14.95 -3.16
CA GLU A 221 -0.34 15.77 -4.10
C GLU A 221 -0.97 14.92 -5.20
N GLU A 222 -0.24 13.93 -5.71
CA GLU A 222 -0.76 12.96 -6.69
C GLU A 222 -1.86 12.09 -6.08
N LEU A 223 -1.66 11.57 -4.85
CA LEU A 223 -2.66 10.79 -4.15
C LEU A 223 -3.98 11.56 -3.97
N GLN A 224 -3.90 12.86 -3.68
CA GLN A 224 -5.07 13.75 -3.54
C GLN A 224 -5.71 14.07 -4.89
N SER A 225 -4.92 14.54 -5.87
CA SER A 225 -5.42 14.95 -7.19
C SER A 225 -6.11 13.81 -7.93
N MET A 226 -5.54 12.61 -7.84
CA MET A 226 -6.10 11.39 -8.44
C MET A 226 -7.18 10.73 -7.57
N LYS A 227 -7.52 11.32 -6.43
CA LYS A 227 -8.50 10.80 -5.46
C LYS A 227 -8.18 9.39 -4.97
N VAL A 228 -6.90 9.00 -4.93
CA VAL A 228 -6.43 7.79 -4.26
C VAL A 228 -6.53 7.96 -2.75
N MET A 229 -6.43 9.21 -2.29
CA MET A 229 -6.70 9.64 -0.93
C MET A 229 -7.84 10.66 -0.94
N THR A 230 -8.84 10.50 -0.06
CA THR A 230 -10.00 11.40 0.06
C THR A 230 -10.14 12.03 1.43
N ALA A 231 -9.60 11.42 2.49
CA ALA A 231 -9.57 12.01 3.81
C ALA A 231 -8.47 13.05 3.94
N ALA A 232 -8.75 14.15 4.61
CA ALA A 232 -7.73 15.10 5.04
C ALA A 232 -6.84 14.47 6.14
N ASP A 233 -5.65 15.06 6.39
CA ASP A 233 -4.60 14.55 7.27
C ASP A 233 -4.92 14.48 8.78
N ASP A 234 -6.17 14.38 9.20
CA ASP A 234 -6.57 14.40 10.61
C ASP A 234 -6.40 13.08 11.36
N VAL A 235 -5.62 12.12 10.86
CA VAL A 235 -5.15 11.03 11.72
C VAL A 235 -3.97 11.55 12.52
N ALA A 236 -4.27 12.31 13.58
CA ALA A 236 -3.30 12.72 14.60
C ALA A 236 -2.51 11.50 15.06
N GLU A 237 -1.21 11.50 14.81
CA GLU A 237 -0.29 10.58 15.47
C GLU A 237 -0.55 10.70 17.00
N PRO A 238 -0.62 9.60 17.75
CA PRO A 238 -0.61 9.70 19.19
C PRO A 238 0.70 10.38 19.60
N SER A 239 0.60 11.64 19.99
CA SER A 239 1.73 12.43 20.48
C SER A 239 2.32 11.77 21.72
N SER A 240 3.39 11.01 21.51
CA SER A 240 4.28 10.60 22.60
C SER A 240 5.24 11.75 22.92
N GLY A 241 4.79 12.68 23.76
CA GLY A 241 5.65 13.74 24.28
C GLY A 241 4.99 14.40 25.48
N PRO A 242 5.70 14.61 26.61
CA PRO A 242 5.15 15.29 27.76
C PRO A 242 4.90 16.77 27.42
N ALA A 243 3.71 17.25 27.78
CA ALA A 243 3.34 18.65 27.69
C ALA A 243 4.29 19.50 28.54
N THR A 244 5.20 20.23 27.91
CA THR A 244 5.86 21.36 28.56
C THR A 244 5.06 22.63 28.28
N ASN A 245 4.37 23.10 29.27
CA ASN A 245 3.81 24.43 29.32
C ASN A 245 4.92 25.47 29.14
N SER A 246 4.82 26.29 28.12
CA SER A 246 5.48 27.58 28.04
C SER A 246 4.49 28.59 27.49
N ALA A 247 3.84 29.26 28.42
CA ALA A 247 3.15 30.52 28.18
C ALA A 247 4.16 31.67 28.09
N ALA A 248 3.79 32.69 27.34
CA ALA A 248 4.28 34.05 27.24
C ALA A 248 5.15 34.33 26.02
N LEU A 249 4.83 35.27 25.17
CA LEU A 249 4.53 36.68 25.27
C LEU A 249 4.24 37.24 23.87
N ALA A 250 3.16 37.97 23.79
CA ALA A 250 2.82 38.81 22.67
C ALA A 250 3.78 40.00 22.55
N SER A 251 4.20 40.35 21.33
CA SER A 251 4.40 41.75 20.98
C SER A 251 4.52 41.93 19.48
N GLY A 252 3.65 42.77 18.96
CA GLY A 252 3.39 43.11 17.60
C GLY A 252 4.48 43.91 16.90
N LYS A 253 4.37 43.91 15.55
CA LYS A 253 4.42 45.11 14.72
C LYS A 253 3.98 44.79 13.30
N ARG A 254 3.08 45.63 12.81
CA ARG A 254 2.58 45.69 11.43
C ARG A 254 3.53 46.46 10.52
N ALA A 255 3.42 46.12 9.23
CA ALA A 255 3.43 46.92 8.01
C ALA A 255 4.66 46.73 7.10
N PRO A 256 4.59 47.12 5.79
CA PRO A 256 3.45 47.17 4.88
C PRO A 256 3.66 46.44 3.52
N ALA A 257 2.61 46.41 2.73
CA ALA A 257 2.54 45.90 1.35
C ALA A 257 3.41 46.70 0.37
N ASN A 258 3.97 46.01 -0.61
CA ASN A 258 4.29 46.59 -1.90
C ASN A 258 4.07 45.56 -3.02
N GLY A 259 3.30 45.99 -4.02
CA GLY A 259 2.94 45.24 -5.20
C GLY A 259 4.09 45.16 -6.20
N GLY A 260 4.06 44.13 -7.00
CA GLY A 260 4.90 43.95 -8.17
C GLY A 260 4.24 42.90 -9.07
N GLY A 261 3.48 43.38 -10.05
CA GLY A 261 2.90 42.54 -11.10
C GLY A 261 4.01 42.03 -12.03
N TRP A 262 3.88 40.76 -12.40
CA TRP A 262 4.67 40.17 -13.48
C TRP A 262 3.73 39.85 -14.64
N ILE A 263 4.01 40.49 -15.76
CA ILE A 263 3.38 40.29 -17.07
C ILE A 263 3.97 39.03 -17.67
N LEU A 264 3.13 38.06 -18.07
CA LEU A 264 3.54 36.89 -18.86
C LEU A 264 3.54 37.31 -20.33
N GLU A 265 4.73 37.38 -20.94
CA GLU A 265 4.87 37.40 -22.40
C GLU A 265 4.81 35.95 -22.92
N ALA A 266 3.86 35.73 -23.83
CA ALA A 266 3.76 34.50 -24.60
C ALA A 266 4.84 34.50 -25.68
N SER A 267 5.69 33.47 -25.69
CA SER A 267 6.61 33.21 -26.79
C SER A 267 6.08 32.06 -27.63
N ASP A 268 5.49 32.44 -28.78
CA ASP A 268 5.19 31.53 -29.89
C ASP A 268 6.49 31.10 -30.56
N ASN A 269 6.80 29.80 -30.52
CA ASN A 269 7.61 29.09 -31.54
C ASN A 269 7.59 27.58 -31.28
N GLY A 270 6.59 26.89 -31.82
CA GLY A 270 6.57 25.44 -31.95
C GLY A 270 6.65 25.02 -33.41
N PRO A 271 7.46 24.00 -33.76
CA PRO A 271 7.57 23.56 -35.13
C PRO A 271 6.34 22.76 -35.61
N ALA A 272 6.01 22.95 -36.87
CA ALA A 272 4.89 22.38 -37.58
C ALA A 272 4.90 20.83 -37.54
N LEU A 273 3.78 20.26 -37.07
CA LEU A 273 3.53 18.81 -37.14
C LEU A 273 3.11 18.41 -38.55
N SER A 274 3.89 17.52 -39.13
CA SER A 274 3.62 16.80 -40.38
C SER A 274 2.32 16.01 -40.27
N ARG A 275 1.47 16.12 -41.26
CA ARG A 275 0.22 15.39 -41.42
C ARG A 275 0.46 13.90 -41.54
N SER A 276 -0.03 13.11 -40.59
CA SER A 276 -0.13 11.66 -40.69
C SER A 276 -1.43 11.26 -41.41
N HIS A 277 -1.33 10.27 -42.31
CA HIS A 277 -2.42 9.71 -43.07
C HIS A 277 -3.45 9.00 -42.17
N PRO A 278 -4.74 8.96 -42.58
CA PRO A 278 -5.75 8.18 -41.88
C PRO A 278 -5.57 6.69 -42.17
N LEU A 279 -5.61 5.87 -41.11
CA LEU A 279 -5.72 4.43 -41.21
C LEU A 279 -7.14 4.07 -41.66
N THR A 280 -7.29 3.45 -42.81
CA THR A 280 -8.51 2.78 -43.24
C THR A 280 -8.53 1.39 -42.62
N VAL A 281 -9.59 1.04 -41.93
CA VAL A 281 -9.89 -0.29 -41.43
C VAL A 281 -10.83 -0.94 -42.44
N GLU A 282 -10.41 -2.05 -43.06
CA GLU A 282 -11.30 -3.04 -43.69
C GLU A 282 -11.69 -4.12 -42.68
#